data_f55f3b4b5f9fb41c3798669f525165c1
#
_entry.id   f55f3b4b5f9fb41c3798669f525165c1
#
_cell.length_a   1.000
_cell.length_b   1.000
_cell.length_c   1.000
_cell.angle_alpha   90.00
_cell.angle_beta   90.00
_cell.angle_gamma   90.00
#
_symmetry.space_group_name_H-M   'P 1'
#
loop_
_entity.id
_entity.type
_entity.pdbx_description
1 polymer ?
#
loop_
_entity_poly.entity_id
_entity_poly.type
_entity_poly.pdbx_seq_one_letter_code
_entity_poly.pdbx_strand_id
1 'polypeptide(L)'
;SIVESPIMAPELAAKYPEIKTYLGKGIDDPYASVRFDFTMHGFHAMILSPDGNVFIDPYSLGDTEYYISYFTRNYTNTEKTFECEVFTDDGILNELNYLKGNSILTPTGPQLRTYRVAVAATGEYTAFFGGTVPQGLAAVVTSVNRVNGVYEKEVAVRMVLITNNNLVIYTNASTDPYSNGNGSAMLTQN
;
A
#
# COMPACT_ATOMS: atom_id res chain seq x y z
N SER A 1 -10.30 -4.43 -19.15
CA SER A 1 -8.94 -4.68 -19.68
C SER A 1 -7.94 -4.72 -18.53
N ILE A 2 -6.91 -5.55 -18.66
CA ILE A 2 -5.87 -5.73 -17.64
C ILE A 2 -4.51 -5.54 -18.30
N VAL A 3 -3.59 -4.87 -17.59
CA VAL A 3 -2.19 -4.69 -18.00
C VAL A 3 -1.26 -4.92 -16.80
N GLU A 4 -0.07 -5.45 -17.07
CA GLU A 4 0.97 -5.48 -16.04
C GLU A 4 1.39 -4.03 -15.71
N SER A 5 1.45 -3.71 -14.44
CA SER A 5 1.73 -2.36 -13.95
C SER A 5 2.74 -2.43 -12.80
N PRO A 6 4.02 -2.61 -13.12
CA PRO A 6 5.05 -2.78 -12.10
C PRO A 6 5.16 -1.57 -11.18
N ILE A 7 5.27 -1.83 -9.89
CA ILE A 7 5.52 -0.82 -8.85
C ILE A 7 6.88 -1.00 -8.15
N MET A 8 7.70 -1.88 -8.68
CA MET A 8 9.10 -2.02 -8.30
C MET A 8 9.99 -1.47 -9.43
N ALA A 9 11.11 -0.85 -9.07
CA ALA A 9 12.14 -0.51 -10.05
C ALA A 9 12.59 -1.78 -10.81
N PRO A 10 12.98 -1.67 -12.10
CA PRO A 10 13.28 -2.85 -12.93
C PRO A 10 14.31 -3.81 -12.32
N GLU A 11 15.33 -3.29 -11.68
CA GLU A 11 16.38 -4.08 -11.05
C GLU A 11 15.90 -4.80 -9.78
N LEU A 12 14.94 -4.22 -9.05
CA LEU A 12 14.29 -4.88 -7.93
C LEU A 12 13.36 -5.98 -8.43
N ALA A 13 12.56 -5.69 -9.44
CA ALA A 13 11.65 -6.65 -10.06
C ALA A 13 12.40 -7.87 -10.66
N ALA A 14 13.59 -7.64 -11.21
CA ALA A 14 14.44 -8.72 -11.73
C ALA A 14 14.97 -9.67 -10.63
N LYS A 15 15.12 -9.16 -9.39
CA LYS A 15 15.53 -9.99 -8.23
C LYS A 15 14.38 -10.83 -7.66
N TYR A 16 13.14 -10.38 -7.86
CA TYR A 16 11.92 -10.98 -7.30
C TYR A 16 10.85 -11.15 -8.39
N PRO A 17 11.11 -11.98 -9.42
CA PRO A 17 10.25 -12.12 -10.60
C PRO A 17 8.88 -12.74 -10.29
N GLU A 18 8.74 -13.39 -9.14
CA GLU A 18 7.50 -13.97 -8.64
C GLU A 18 6.51 -12.92 -8.10
N ILE A 19 6.97 -11.69 -7.83
CA ILE A 19 6.12 -10.60 -7.35
C ILE A 19 5.65 -9.79 -8.56
N LYS A 20 4.36 -9.86 -8.87
CA LYS A 20 3.76 -9.20 -10.04
C LYS A 20 2.56 -8.35 -9.64
N THR A 21 2.50 -7.15 -10.19
CA THR A 21 1.41 -6.21 -9.96
C THR A 21 0.74 -5.79 -11.26
N TYR A 22 -0.57 -5.58 -11.19
CA TYR A 22 -1.43 -5.34 -12.34
C TYR A 22 -2.40 -4.20 -12.07
N LEU A 23 -2.81 -3.58 -13.17
CA LEU A 23 -3.87 -2.58 -13.20
C LEU A 23 -4.95 -3.05 -14.19
N GLY A 24 -6.19 -2.90 -13.81
CA GLY A 24 -7.32 -3.17 -14.70
C GLY A 24 -8.39 -2.09 -14.66
N LYS A 25 -9.19 -2.05 -15.73
CA LYS A 25 -10.38 -1.23 -15.82
C LYS A 25 -11.59 -2.11 -16.14
N GLY A 26 -12.70 -1.83 -15.49
CA GLY A 26 -13.97 -2.52 -15.69
C GLY A 26 -14.41 -2.45 -17.17
N ILE A 27 -15.10 -3.49 -17.62
CA ILE A 27 -15.71 -3.57 -18.96
C ILE A 27 -17.18 -3.14 -18.83
N ASP A 28 -17.89 -3.76 -17.91
CA ASP A 28 -19.33 -3.47 -17.67
C ASP A 28 -19.52 -2.19 -16.85
N ASP A 29 -18.58 -1.91 -15.91
CA ASP A 29 -18.49 -0.64 -15.18
C ASP A 29 -17.22 0.12 -15.59
N PRO A 30 -17.30 1.08 -16.52
CA PRO A 30 -16.12 1.85 -16.96
C PRO A 30 -15.50 2.74 -15.88
N TYR A 31 -16.21 3.00 -14.78
CA TYR A 31 -15.72 3.78 -13.64
C TYR A 31 -14.98 2.91 -12.61
N ALA A 32 -15.17 1.60 -12.67
CA ALA A 32 -14.41 0.66 -11.85
C ALA A 32 -12.96 0.52 -12.32
N SER A 33 -12.07 0.52 -11.36
CA SER A 33 -10.65 0.18 -11.57
C SER A 33 -10.23 -0.86 -10.56
N VAL A 34 -9.26 -1.70 -10.91
CA VAL A 34 -8.70 -2.72 -10.02
C VAL A 34 -7.19 -2.62 -10.02
N ARG A 35 -6.60 -2.69 -8.83
CA ARG A 35 -5.20 -3.05 -8.66
C ARG A 35 -5.14 -4.39 -7.96
N PHE A 36 -4.31 -5.27 -8.50
CA PHE A 36 -4.11 -6.59 -7.93
C PHE A 36 -2.66 -7.03 -8.10
N ASP A 37 -2.30 -8.01 -7.31
CA ASP A 37 -0.97 -8.60 -7.34
C ASP A 37 -1.05 -10.13 -7.17
N PHE A 38 0.01 -10.77 -7.67
CA PHE A 38 0.34 -12.15 -7.38
C PHE A 38 1.69 -12.16 -6.69
N THR A 39 1.73 -12.76 -5.52
CA THR A 39 2.93 -12.90 -4.72
C THR A 39 2.96 -14.30 -4.11
N MET A 40 4.01 -14.60 -3.36
CA MET A 40 4.08 -15.84 -2.57
C MET A 40 3.02 -15.93 -1.46
N HIS A 41 2.34 -14.81 -1.15
CA HIS A 41 1.22 -14.77 -0.22
C HIS A 41 -0.14 -14.99 -0.88
N GLY A 42 -0.15 -15.28 -2.20
CA GLY A 42 -1.35 -15.48 -2.98
C GLY A 42 -1.77 -14.28 -3.81
N PHE A 43 -3.03 -14.24 -4.17
CA PHE A 43 -3.67 -13.18 -4.95
C PHE A 43 -4.30 -12.15 -4.03
N HIS A 44 -4.04 -10.88 -4.29
CA HIS A 44 -4.69 -9.77 -3.58
C HIS A 44 -5.24 -8.79 -4.61
N ALA A 45 -6.46 -8.31 -4.38
CA ALA A 45 -7.06 -7.30 -5.26
C ALA A 45 -7.80 -6.23 -4.46
N MET A 46 -7.80 -5.02 -5.01
CA MET A 46 -8.64 -3.92 -4.58
C MET A 46 -9.34 -3.32 -5.78
N ILE A 47 -10.66 -3.39 -5.76
CA ILE A 47 -11.54 -2.80 -6.77
C ILE A 47 -12.11 -1.51 -6.21
N LEU A 48 -11.90 -0.40 -6.93
CA LEU A 48 -12.48 0.90 -6.62
C LEU A 48 -13.61 1.17 -7.60
N SER A 49 -14.86 1.26 -7.09
CA SER A 49 -16.06 1.51 -7.87
C SER A 49 -16.95 2.54 -7.17
N PRO A 50 -17.76 3.33 -7.92
CA PRO A 50 -18.79 4.20 -7.33
C PRO A 50 -19.79 3.46 -6.44
N ASP A 51 -20.06 2.18 -6.74
CA ASP A 51 -20.98 1.34 -5.97
C ASP A 51 -20.38 0.80 -4.67
N GLY A 52 -19.09 1.02 -4.46
CA GLY A 52 -18.35 0.62 -3.26
C GLY A 52 -17.08 -0.14 -3.58
N ASN A 53 -16.11 0.00 -2.71
CA ASN A 53 -14.83 -0.66 -2.85
C ASN A 53 -14.89 -2.10 -2.36
N VAL A 54 -14.27 -3.01 -3.11
CA VAL A 54 -14.20 -4.44 -2.80
C VAL A 54 -12.74 -4.84 -2.64
N PHE A 55 -12.44 -5.59 -1.59
CA PHE A 55 -11.18 -6.29 -1.45
C PHE A 55 -11.37 -7.78 -1.75
N ILE A 56 -10.32 -8.39 -2.30
CA ILE A 56 -10.17 -9.83 -2.42
C ILE A 56 -8.84 -10.17 -1.77
N ASP A 57 -8.88 -11.05 -0.78
CA ASP A 57 -7.71 -11.46 -0.01
C ASP A 57 -7.71 -12.98 0.19
N PRO A 58 -6.56 -13.62 0.42
CA PRO A 58 -6.50 -14.97 0.95
C PRO A 58 -7.36 -15.10 2.20
N TYR A 59 -8.04 -16.24 2.34
CA TYR A 59 -8.93 -16.52 3.49
C TYR A 59 -8.17 -16.46 4.83
N SER A 60 -6.93 -16.92 4.81
CA SER A 60 -6.00 -16.83 5.93
C SER A 60 -4.58 -16.56 5.43
N LEU A 61 -3.70 -16.11 6.31
CA LEU A 61 -2.30 -15.89 5.96
C LEU A 61 -1.63 -17.16 5.44
N GLY A 62 -1.08 -17.10 4.21
CA GLY A 62 -0.44 -18.23 3.54
C GLY A 62 -1.39 -19.17 2.81
N ASP A 63 -2.70 -18.93 2.82
CA ASP A 63 -3.66 -19.67 2.03
C ASP A 63 -3.61 -19.17 0.57
N THR A 64 -3.33 -20.08 -0.36
CA THR A 64 -3.29 -19.78 -1.80
C THR A 64 -4.41 -20.47 -2.58
N GLU A 65 -5.32 -21.16 -1.89
CA GLU A 65 -6.42 -21.92 -2.50
C GLU A 65 -7.77 -21.21 -2.27
N TYR A 66 -7.98 -20.66 -1.08
CA TYR A 66 -9.25 -20.05 -0.69
C TYR A 66 -9.10 -18.54 -0.52
N TYR A 67 -10.08 -17.83 -1.07
CA TYR A 67 -10.10 -16.36 -1.06
C TYR A 67 -11.44 -15.85 -0.55
N ILE A 68 -11.40 -14.71 0.10
CA ILE A 68 -12.58 -13.97 0.54
C ILE A 68 -12.69 -12.66 -0.24
N SER A 69 -13.89 -12.33 -0.71
CA SER A 69 -14.21 -11.03 -1.25
C SER A 69 -15.22 -10.31 -0.34
N TYR A 70 -14.96 -9.03 -0.07
CA TYR A 70 -15.82 -8.25 0.82
C TYR A 70 -15.82 -6.77 0.45
N PHE A 71 -16.95 -6.10 0.70
CA PHE A 71 -17.01 -4.66 0.62
C PHE A 71 -16.30 -4.02 1.82
N THR A 72 -15.51 -2.98 1.59
CA THR A 72 -14.83 -2.25 2.67
C THR A 72 -15.79 -1.73 3.73
N ARG A 73 -17.02 -1.30 3.33
CA ARG A 73 -18.06 -0.83 4.24
C ARG A 73 -18.59 -1.91 5.20
N ASN A 74 -18.40 -3.19 4.87
CA ASN A 74 -18.83 -4.31 5.70
C ASN A 74 -17.71 -4.83 6.60
N TYR A 75 -16.50 -4.31 6.44
CA TYR A 75 -15.38 -4.70 7.27
C TYR A 75 -15.41 -3.89 8.57
N THR A 76 -15.66 -4.56 9.67
CA THR A 76 -15.58 -3.99 11.01
C THR A 76 -14.40 -4.63 11.74
N ASN A 77 -13.39 -3.82 12.06
CA ASN A 77 -12.32 -4.27 12.93
C ASN A 77 -12.82 -4.22 14.38
N THR A 78 -13.17 -5.37 14.94
CA THR A 78 -13.71 -5.46 16.31
C THR A 78 -12.61 -5.55 17.37
N GLU A 79 -11.35 -5.75 16.99
CA GLU A 79 -10.29 -6.09 17.94
C GLU A 79 -9.29 -4.97 18.24
N LYS A 80 -9.18 -3.95 17.39
CA LYS A 80 -8.24 -2.83 17.62
C LYS A 80 -8.79 -1.53 17.07
N THR A 81 -8.88 -0.51 17.91
CA THR A 81 -8.97 0.87 17.46
C THR A 81 -7.59 1.30 16.96
N PHE A 82 -7.50 1.66 15.68
CA PHE A 82 -6.30 2.33 15.17
C PHE A 82 -6.34 3.78 15.67
N GLU A 83 -5.38 4.14 16.50
CA GLU A 83 -5.14 5.52 16.88
C GLU A 83 -3.97 6.06 16.05
N CYS A 84 -4.21 7.16 15.34
CA CYS A 84 -3.15 7.86 14.64
C CYS A 84 -2.32 8.64 15.69
N GLU A 85 -1.12 8.17 15.95
CA GLU A 85 -0.19 8.82 16.88
C GLU A 85 0.49 10.09 16.31
N VAL A 86 0.08 10.54 15.13
CA VAL A 86 0.54 11.81 14.58
C VAL A 86 -0.16 12.95 15.31
N PHE A 87 0.56 13.56 16.25
CA PHE A 87 0.12 14.80 16.88
C PHE A 87 0.28 15.94 15.89
N THR A 88 -0.82 16.47 15.40
CA THR A 88 -0.80 17.73 14.63
C THR A 88 -0.65 18.88 15.61
N ASP A 89 0.42 19.63 15.48
CA ASP A 89 0.57 20.94 16.14
C ASP A 89 -0.62 21.84 15.73
N ASP A 90 -1.16 22.62 16.69
CA ASP A 90 -2.27 23.55 16.44
C ASP A 90 -1.96 24.51 15.28
N GLY A 91 -0.67 24.82 15.03
CA GLY A 91 -0.22 25.58 13.86
C GLY A 91 -0.56 24.89 12.53
N ILE A 92 -0.33 23.59 12.44
CA ILE A 92 -0.63 22.79 11.24
C ILE A 92 -2.14 22.68 11.03
N LEU A 93 -2.91 22.50 12.10
CA LEU A 93 -4.39 22.47 12.04
C LEU A 93 -4.96 23.79 11.54
N ASN A 94 -4.41 24.93 11.97
CA ASN A 94 -4.81 26.26 11.51
C ASN A 94 -4.46 26.46 10.05
N GLU A 95 -3.29 26.03 9.60
CA GLU A 95 -2.86 26.07 8.20
C GLU A 95 -3.73 25.18 7.31
N LEU A 96 -4.05 23.95 7.76
CA LEU A 96 -4.97 23.05 7.06
C LEU A 96 -6.38 23.63 6.98
N ASN A 97 -6.88 24.27 8.03
CA ASN A 97 -8.19 24.92 8.01
C ASN A 97 -8.20 26.15 7.10
N TYR A 98 -7.12 26.92 7.06
CA TYR A 98 -6.94 28.02 6.10
C TYR A 98 -6.93 27.51 4.66
N LEU A 99 -6.21 26.41 4.38
CA LEU A 99 -6.17 25.78 3.07
C LEU A 99 -7.53 25.20 2.66
N LYS A 100 -8.29 24.60 3.59
CA LYS A 100 -9.67 24.13 3.35
C LYS A 100 -10.63 25.26 2.98
N GLY A 101 -10.49 26.43 3.61
CA GLY A 101 -11.32 27.61 3.33
C GLY A 101 -10.99 28.30 2.01
N ASN A 102 -9.77 28.17 1.52
CA ASN A 102 -9.25 28.87 0.34
C ASN A 102 -8.83 27.94 -0.80
N SER A 103 -8.99 26.63 -0.66
CA SER A 103 -8.66 25.71 -1.74
C SER A 103 -9.63 25.90 -2.89
N ILE A 104 -9.20 26.64 -3.89
CA ILE A 104 -9.65 26.39 -5.25
C ILE A 104 -9.22 24.94 -5.51
N LEU A 105 -10.18 24.04 -5.61
CA LEU A 105 -9.96 22.66 -6.06
C LEU A 105 -9.43 22.75 -7.50
N THR A 106 -8.14 23.01 -7.63
CA THR A 106 -7.44 22.86 -8.90
C THR A 106 -7.45 21.37 -9.18
N PRO A 107 -8.09 20.92 -10.27
CA PRO A 107 -8.00 19.52 -10.67
C PRO A 107 -6.53 19.13 -10.70
N THR A 108 -6.19 17.98 -10.16
CA THR A 108 -4.82 17.43 -10.14
C THR A 108 -4.30 17.11 -11.55
N GLY A 109 -4.74 17.83 -12.57
CA GLY A 109 -4.28 17.78 -13.94
C GLY A 109 -4.37 16.40 -14.60
N PRO A 110 -4.27 16.30 -15.94
CA PRO A 110 -4.36 15.05 -16.67
C PRO A 110 -3.05 14.22 -16.62
N GLN A 111 -2.05 14.63 -15.84
CA GLN A 111 -0.72 14.03 -15.85
C GLN A 111 -0.46 13.22 -14.58
N LEU A 112 -0.31 11.91 -14.72
CA LEU A 112 0.14 11.03 -13.65
C LEU A 112 1.60 11.33 -13.30
N ARG A 113 1.88 11.62 -12.04
CA ARG A 113 3.23 11.86 -11.51
C ARG A 113 3.74 10.62 -10.81
N THR A 114 4.93 10.16 -11.20
CA THR A 114 5.56 8.99 -10.59
C THR A 114 6.66 9.43 -9.63
N TYR A 115 6.56 8.96 -8.38
CA TYR A 115 7.55 9.19 -7.34
C TYR A 115 8.23 7.88 -6.96
N ARG A 116 9.51 7.96 -6.67
CA ARG A 116 10.27 6.85 -6.09
C ARG A 116 10.07 6.87 -4.58
N VAL A 117 9.86 5.69 -3.99
CA VAL A 117 9.67 5.54 -2.56
C VAL A 117 10.54 4.40 -2.03
N ALA A 118 11.12 4.58 -0.84
CA ALA A 118 11.67 3.51 -0.03
C ALA A 118 10.67 3.20 1.09
N VAL A 119 10.33 1.94 1.27
CA VAL A 119 9.43 1.48 2.33
C VAL A 119 10.17 0.46 3.17
N ALA A 120 10.47 0.83 4.41
CA ALA A 120 11.09 -0.06 5.36
C ALA A 120 10.03 -0.98 6.01
N ALA A 121 10.47 -2.20 6.33
CA ALA A 121 9.68 -3.15 7.11
C ALA A 121 10.47 -3.58 8.34
N THR A 122 9.84 -3.53 9.51
CA THR A 122 10.46 -3.98 10.77
C THR A 122 10.64 -5.50 10.79
N GLY A 123 11.49 -5.99 11.67
CA GLY A 123 11.69 -7.43 11.83
C GLY A 123 10.43 -8.17 12.24
N GLU A 124 9.58 -7.54 13.07
CA GLU A 124 8.29 -8.11 13.47
C GLU A 124 7.29 -8.17 12.32
N TYR A 125 7.23 -7.12 11.49
CA TYR A 125 6.39 -7.12 10.29
C TYR A 125 6.83 -8.26 9.35
N THR A 126 8.12 -8.35 9.09
CA THR A 126 8.66 -9.41 8.22
C THR A 126 8.44 -10.80 8.80
N ALA A 127 8.62 -10.97 10.12
CA ALA A 127 8.35 -12.24 10.82
C ALA A 127 6.89 -12.67 10.68
N PHE A 128 5.94 -11.73 10.79
CA PHE A 128 4.51 -12.00 10.59
C PHE A 128 4.23 -12.57 9.20
N PHE A 129 4.91 -12.08 8.17
CA PHE A 129 4.76 -12.53 6.78
C PHE A 129 5.68 -13.68 6.38
N GLY A 130 6.33 -14.37 7.34
CA GLY A 130 7.12 -15.59 7.08
C GLY A 130 8.63 -15.45 7.34
N GLY A 131 9.12 -14.25 7.72
CA GLY A 131 10.45 -14.04 8.29
C GLY A 131 11.59 -13.86 7.28
N THR A 132 11.32 -13.82 5.98
CA THR A 132 12.35 -13.64 4.95
C THR A 132 12.18 -12.31 4.19
N VAL A 133 13.28 -11.79 3.62
CA VAL A 133 13.25 -10.56 2.82
C VAL A 133 12.25 -10.65 1.65
N PRO A 134 12.19 -11.74 0.85
CA PRO A 134 11.20 -11.86 -0.23
C PRO A 134 9.76 -11.79 0.28
N GLN A 135 9.46 -12.45 1.42
CA GLN A 135 8.11 -12.47 2.01
C GLN A 135 7.71 -11.10 2.57
N GLY A 136 8.59 -10.42 3.29
CA GLY A 136 8.34 -9.07 3.77
C GLY A 136 8.19 -8.07 2.62
N LEU A 137 9.02 -8.18 1.58
CA LEU A 137 8.91 -7.34 0.38
C LEU A 137 7.59 -7.58 -0.37
N ALA A 138 7.14 -8.82 -0.50
CA ALA A 138 5.87 -9.14 -1.12
C ALA A 138 4.70 -8.45 -0.41
N ALA A 139 4.67 -8.48 0.93
CA ALA A 139 3.65 -7.79 1.72
C ALA A 139 3.71 -6.26 1.56
N VAL A 140 4.91 -5.68 1.52
CA VAL A 140 5.11 -4.26 1.21
C VAL A 140 4.59 -3.93 -0.18
N VAL A 141 4.87 -4.75 -1.19
CA VAL A 141 4.38 -4.56 -2.56
C VAL A 141 2.85 -4.58 -2.61
N THR A 142 2.19 -5.52 -1.96
CA THR A 142 0.72 -5.56 -1.86
C THR A 142 0.17 -4.27 -1.26
N SER A 143 0.78 -3.78 -0.17
CA SER A 143 0.36 -2.54 0.50
C SER A 143 0.53 -1.32 -0.41
N VAL A 144 1.71 -1.15 -1.02
CA VAL A 144 1.98 -0.01 -1.93
C VAL A 144 1.12 -0.09 -3.20
N ASN A 145 0.85 -1.30 -3.71
CA ASN A 145 -0.04 -1.49 -4.86
C ASN A 145 -1.47 -0.99 -4.57
N ARG A 146 -1.99 -1.25 -3.36
CA ARG A 146 -3.29 -0.74 -2.92
C ARG A 146 -3.28 0.78 -2.74
N VAL A 147 -2.24 1.32 -2.11
CA VAL A 147 -2.09 2.79 -1.96
C VAL A 147 -2.05 3.46 -3.34
N ASN A 148 -1.33 2.90 -4.30
CA ASN A 148 -1.31 3.41 -5.67
C ASN A 148 -2.70 3.41 -6.31
N GLY A 149 -3.54 2.41 -6.04
CA GLY A 149 -4.91 2.37 -6.55
C GLY A 149 -5.73 3.60 -6.14
N VAL A 150 -5.58 4.02 -4.89
CA VAL A 150 -6.23 5.23 -4.37
C VAL A 150 -5.55 6.50 -4.90
N TYR A 151 -4.23 6.59 -4.80
CA TYR A 151 -3.49 7.80 -5.14
C TYR A 151 -3.52 8.15 -6.62
N GLU A 152 -3.49 7.17 -7.51
CA GLU A 152 -3.63 7.40 -8.93
C GLU A 152 -4.99 7.97 -9.30
N LYS A 153 -6.05 7.52 -8.60
CA LYS A 153 -7.42 7.97 -8.84
C LYS A 153 -7.69 9.35 -8.23
N GLU A 154 -7.22 9.59 -7.01
CA GLU A 154 -7.60 10.77 -6.23
C GLU A 154 -6.66 11.96 -6.46
N VAL A 155 -5.36 11.70 -6.63
CA VAL A 155 -4.34 12.77 -6.68
C VAL A 155 -3.37 12.66 -7.85
N ALA A 156 -3.61 11.72 -8.78
CA ALA A 156 -2.76 11.48 -9.95
C ALA A 156 -1.28 11.21 -9.59
N VAL A 157 -1.05 10.45 -8.51
CA VAL A 157 0.28 10.09 -8.01
C VAL A 157 0.45 8.58 -8.05
N ARG A 158 1.60 8.12 -8.54
CA ARG A 158 2.07 6.74 -8.48
C ARG A 158 3.38 6.66 -7.71
N MET A 159 3.52 5.67 -6.86
CA MET A 159 4.74 5.35 -6.13
C MET A 159 5.38 4.09 -6.70
N VAL A 160 6.71 4.12 -6.88
CA VAL A 160 7.51 3.00 -7.34
C VAL A 160 8.61 2.74 -6.33
N LEU A 161 8.71 1.51 -5.84
CA LEU A 161 9.76 1.08 -4.91
C LEU A 161 11.13 1.18 -5.57
N ILE A 162 12.10 1.73 -4.85
CA ILE A 162 13.47 1.92 -5.34
C ILE A 162 14.20 0.59 -5.54
N THR A 163 15.24 0.61 -6.36
CA THR A 163 16.04 -0.57 -6.76
C THR A 163 16.57 -1.41 -5.59
N ASN A 164 16.88 -0.77 -4.48
CA ASN A 164 17.47 -1.40 -3.30
C ASN A 164 16.51 -1.45 -2.10
N ASN A 165 15.21 -1.39 -2.33
CA ASN A 165 14.20 -1.46 -1.25
C ASN A 165 14.31 -2.74 -0.41
N ASN A 166 14.82 -3.82 -0.98
CA ASN A 166 15.06 -5.06 -0.25
C ASN A 166 16.08 -4.94 0.90
N LEU A 167 16.92 -3.90 0.90
CA LEU A 167 17.91 -3.67 1.96
C LEU A 167 17.30 -3.06 3.23
N VAL A 168 16.11 -2.50 3.13
CA VAL A 168 15.37 -1.94 4.29
C VAL A 168 14.21 -2.85 4.74
N ILE A 169 14.20 -4.10 4.28
CA ILE A 169 13.32 -5.15 4.79
C ILE A 169 14.09 -5.91 5.88
N TYR A 170 13.84 -5.55 7.12
CA TYR A 170 14.52 -6.16 8.26
C TYR A 170 13.87 -7.48 8.63
N THR A 171 14.68 -8.49 8.97
CA THR A 171 14.21 -9.84 9.33
C THR A 171 14.41 -10.18 10.80
N ASN A 172 15.03 -9.28 11.56
CA ASN A 172 15.31 -9.49 12.98
C ASN A 172 14.88 -8.27 13.79
N ALA A 173 13.83 -8.44 14.56
CA ALA A 173 13.24 -7.44 15.45
C ALA A 173 14.17 -6.91 16.53
N SER A 174 15.22 -7.68 16.88
CA SER A 174 16.16 -7.26 17.93
C SER A 174 17.27 -6.34 17.42
N THR A 175 17.42 -6.22 16.09
CA THR A 175 18.52 -5.49 15.46
C THR A 175 18.05 -4.50 14.42
N ASP A 176 16.76 -4.44 14.10
CA ASP A 176 16.24 -3.39 13.24
C ASP A 176 16.30 -2.02 13.94
N PRO A 177 16.31 -0.92 13.19
CA PRO A 177 16.47 0.41 13.76
C PRO A 177 15.19 0.99 14.38
N TYR A 178 14.07 0.26 14.37
CA TYR A 178 12.76 0.81 14.71
C TYR A 178 12.26 0.41 16.10
N SER A 179 11.57 1.35 16.74
CA SER A 179 10.88 1.12 18.01
C SER A 179 9.41 0.82 17.75
N ASN A 180 9.06 -0.45 17.66
CA ASN A 180 7.67 -0.87 17.43
C ASN A 180 6.70 -0.34 18.49
N GLY A 181 5.50 0.03 18.05
CA GLY A 181 4.47 0.61 18.91
C GLY A 181 4.70 2.07 19.30
N ASN A 182 5.69 2.73 18.70
CA ASN A 182 5.96 4.15 18.92
C ASN A 182 6.17 4.87 17.56
N GLY A 183 5.07 5.29 16.94
CA GLY A 183 5.09 5.94 15.63
C GLY A 183 5.92 7.23 15.59
N SER A 184 5.94 8.00 16.66
CA SER A 184 6.75 9.23 16.77
C SER A 184 8.24 8.93 16.78
N ALA A 185 8.68 7.89 17.50
CA ALA A 185 10.07 7.45 17.48
C ALA A 185 10.47 6.92 16.10
N MET A 186 9.60 6.13 15.45
CA MET A 186 9.85 5.59 14.11
C MET A 186 10.05 6.68 13.06
N LEU A 187 9.36 7.82 13.17
CA LEU A 187 9.56 8.97 12.27
C LEU A 187 10.97 9.56 12.35
N THR A 188 11.59 9.53 13.52
CA THR A 188 12.96 10.03 13.71
C THR A 188 14.03 8.98 13.39
N GLN A 189 13.65 7.71 13.37
CA GLN A 189 14.51 6.57 13.05
C GLN A 189 14.58 6.28 11.55
N ASN A 190 13.66 6.85 10.78
CA ASN A 190 13.54 6.62 9.32
C ASN A 190 14.41 7.68 8.52
#